data_001c0fb3a1c7427fa933f87d2c58bed0
#
_entry.id   001c0fb3a1c7427fa933f87d2c58bed0
#
_cell.length_a   1.000
_cell.length_b   1.000
_cell.length_c   1.000
_cell.angle_alpha   90.00
_cell.angle_beta   90.00
_cell.angle_gamma   90.00
#
_symmetry.space_group_name_H-M   'P 1'
#
loop_
_entity.id
_entity.type
_entity.pdbx_description
1 polymer ?
#
loop_
_entity_poly.entity_id
_entity_poly.type
_entity_poly.pdbx_seq_one_letter_code
_entity_poly.pdbx_strand_id
1 'polypeptide(L)'
;MYWNREIETMERERMLDLQLERLKKQVAFVYDNVPFYRKMFDAAGMLPGDIKSIPDLEKLPCTSKTDLRDNYPYGLFAVPMSDVVRIHASSGTTGKATVVGYTREDLGIWDECVARALTCAGGTKDDIVQVCYGYGLFTGGLGLHGGAEKMGATVIPASTGNTARQITMLQDYGSTMLCCTPSYALYIGETLEKNGIPLSSIHRKAGLFGAEPWTLNMKKEIEKRLGITAYDIYGLSEICGPGVSFGCDCSDGLHVNDDHFLIEIVAVSYTHLEGQARRNRSDLRQRLFPLFS
;
A
#
# COMPACT_ATOMS: atom_id res chain seq x y z
N MET A 1 -10.46 6.66 -14.30
CA MET A 1 -10.77 5.38 -15.00
C MET A 1 -10.89 4.31 -13.92
N TYR A 2 -11.68 3.23 -14.11
CA TYR A 2 -11.89 2.18 -13.10
C TYR A 2 -11.34 0.87 -13.63
N TRP A 3 -10.63 0.13 -12.81
CA TRP A 3 -10.21 -1.24 -13.09
C TRP A 3 -11.36 -2.24 -12.83
N ASN A 4 -11.93 -2.17 -11.65
CA ASN A 4 -13.08 -2.97 -11.21
C ASN A 4 -14.26 -2.05 -10.90
N ARG A 5 -14.97 -1.64 -11.96
CA ARG A 5 -16.03 -0.64 -11.83
C ARG A 5 -17.12 -1.06 -10.84
N GLU A 6 -17.46 -2.34 -10.79
CA GLU A 6 -18.52 -2.83 -9.89
C GLU A 6 -18.18 -2.54 -8.43
N ILE A 7 -16.95 -2.84 -8.03
CA ILE A 7 -16.49 -2.62 -6.65
C ILE A 7 -16.18 -1.14 -6.40
N GLU A 8 -15.43 -0.50 -7.30
CA GLU A 8 -14.98 0.89 -7.12
C GLU A 8 -16.11 1.94 -7.18
N THR A 9 -17.29 1.55 -7.68
CA THR A 9 -18.49 2.40 -7.69
C THR A 9 -19.67 1.77 -6.94
N MET A 10 -19.38 0.85 -6.03
CA MET A 10 -20.41 0.17 -5.24
C MET A 10 -21.14 1.15 -4.33
N GLU A 11 -22.46 0.99 -4.25
CA GLU A 11 -23.30 1.77 -3.33
C GLU A 11 -22.84 1.58 -1.87
N ARG A 12 -22.84 2.67 -1.10
CA ARG A 12 -22.27 2.69 0.25
C ARG A 12 -22.86 1.63 1.19
N GLU A 13 -24.16 1.38 1.12
CA GLU A 13 -24.80 0.36 1.96
C GLU A 13 -24.29 -1.03 1.63
N ARG A 14 -24.20 -1.38 0.36
CA ARG A 14 -23.64 -2.67 -0.10
C ARG A 14 -22.18 -2.82 0.28
N MET A 15 -21.40 -1.75 0.21
CA MET A 15 -20.00 -1.76 0.64
C MET A 15 -19.89 -2.03 2.14
N LEU A 16 -20.73 -1.42 2.97
CA LEU A 16 -20.75 -1.67 4.41
C LEU A 16 -21.13 -3.13 4.74
N ASP A 17 -22.06 -3.72 4.02
CA ASP A 17 -22.42 -5.13 4.17
C ASP A 17 -21.24 -6.04 3.81
N LEU A 18 -20.58 -5.78 2.69
CA LEU A 18 -19.38 -6.52 2.25
C LEU A 18 -18.25 -6.39 3.27
N GLN A 19 -17.98 -5.18 3.76
CA GLN A 19 -16.98 -4.93 4.79
C GLN A 19 -17.27 -5.70 6.07
N LEU A 20 -18.54 -5.71 6.52
CA LEU A 20 -18.94 -6.44 7.73
C LEU A 20 -18.80 -7.96 7.57
N GLU A 21 -19.17 -8.49 6.41
CA GLU A 21 -18.99 -9.91 6.10
C GLU A 21 -17.51 -10.30 6.16
N ARG A 22 -16.65 -9.54 5.47
CA ARG A 22 -15.21 -9.76 5.44
C ARG A 22 -14.57 -9.59 6.82
N LEU A 23 -15.00 -8.58 7.59
CA LEU A 23 -14.53 -8.36 8.97
C LEU A 23 -14.84 -9.57 9.87
N LYS A 24 -16.06 -10.06 9.83
CA LYS A 24 -16.45 -11.25 10.62
C LYS A 24 -15.61 -12.48 10.24
N LYS A 25 -15.44 -12.70 8.96
CA LYS A 25 -14.62 -13.80 8.42
C LYS A 25 -13.17 -13.67 8.91
N GLN A 26 -12.57 -12.49 8.78
CA GLN A 26 -11.19 -12.25 9.15
C GLN A 26 -10.95 -12.37 10.65
N VAL A 27 -11.85 -11.83 11.49
CA VAL A 27 -11.74 -11.95 12.95
C VAL A 27 -11.84 -13.39 13.40
N ALA A 28 -12.77 -14.16 12.85
CA ALA A 28 -12.89 -15.59 13.14
C ALA A 28 -11.64 -16.35 12.67
N PHE A 29 -11.15 -16.07 11.47
CA PHE A 29 -10.00 -16.72 10.88
C PHE A 29 -8.72 -16.54 11.71
N VAL A 30 -8.40 -15.30 12.11
CA VAL A 30 -7.21 -15.06 12.94
C VAL A 30 -7.37 -15.59 14.37
N TYR A 31 -8.57 -15.56 14.93
CA TYR A 31 -8.85 -16.15 16.23
C TYR A 31 -8.62 -17.66 16.25
N ASP A 32 -9.08 -18.35 15.20
CA ASP A 32 -8.98 -19.82 15.13
C ASP A 32 -7.55 -20.28 14.80
N ASN A 33 -6.81 -19.55 14.01
CA ASN A 33 -5.55 -20.02 13.45
C ASN A 33 -4.29 -19.38 14.07
N VAL A 34 -4.41 -18.23 14.76
CA VAL A 34 -3.25 -17.51 15.31
C VAL A 34 -3.34 -17.45 16.83
N PRO A 35 -2.54 -18.23 17.58
CA PRO A 35 -2.60 -18.26 19.04
C PRO A 35 -2.42 -16.89 19.71
N PHE A 36 -1.63 -16.00 19.12
CA PHE A 36 -1.45 -14.64 19.59
C PHE A 36 -2.78 -13.87 19.58
N TYR A 37 -3.51 -13.87 18.47
CA TYR A 37 -4.79 -13.15 18.36
C TYR A 37 -5.87 -13.76 19.25
N ARG A 38 -5.94 -15.09 19.34
CA ARG A 38 -6.85 -15.75 20.29
C ARG A 38 -6.61 -15.27 21.71
N LYS A 39 -5.38 -15.35 22.19
CA LYS A 39 -5.01 -14.90 23.54
C LYS A 39 -5.33 -13.42 23.77
N MET A 40 -5.10 -12.59 22.77
CA MET A 40 -5.34 -11.15 22.83
C MET A 40 -6.83 -10.82 22.89
N PHE A 41 -7.67 -11.52 22.13
CA PHE A 41 -9.12 -11.34 22.13
C PHE A 41 -9.75 -11.89 23.40
N ASP A 42 -9.33 -13.06 23.87
CA ASP A 42 -9.78 -13.65 25.14
C ASP A 42 -9.47 -12.70 26.31
N ALA A 43 -8.27 -12.10 26.35
CA ALA A 43 -7.89 -11.13 27.37
C ALA A 43 -8.74 -9.85 27.33
N ALA A 44 -9.24 -9.47 26.17
CA ALA A 44 -10.16 -8.35 25.98
C ALA A 44 -11.64 -8.74 26.24
N GLY A 45 -11.92 -10.01 26.54
CA GLY A 45 -13.27 -10.52 26.71
C GLY A 45 -14.10 -10.52 25.43
N MET A 46 -13.45 -10.64 24.25
CA MET A 46 -14.06 -10.58 22.93
C MET A 46 -13.99 -11.93 22.23
N LEU A 47 -15.11 -12.36 21.66
CA LEU A 47 -15.19 -13.53 20.80
C LEU A 47 -15.53 -13.10 19.35
N PRO A 48 -15.18 -13.88 18.34
CA PRO A 48 -15.53 -13.56 16.94
C PRO A 48 -17.00 -13.26 16.72
N GLY A 49 -17.89 -13.96 17.44
CA GLY A 49 -19.34 -13.77 17.38
C GLY A 49 -19.85 -12.43 17.94
N ASP A 50 -19.02 -11.66 18.63
CA ASP A 50 -19.38 -10.36 19.18
C ASP A 50 -19.29 -9.23 18.13
N ILE A 51 -18.64 -9.49 16.99
CA ILE A 51 -18.62 -8.58 15.85
C ILE A 51 -19.94 -8.66 15.10
N LYS A 52 -20.81 -7.68 15.29
CA LYS A 52 -22.14 -7.60 14.65
C LYS A 52 -22.28 -6.41 13.72
N SER A 53 -21.41 -5.41 13.86
CA SER A 53 -21.39 -4.18 13.09
C SER A 53 -19.94 -3.69 12.91
N ILE A 54 -19.68 -2.81 11.94
CA ILE A 54 -18.35 -2.23 11.73
C ILE A 54 -17.83 -1.48 12.99
N PRO A 55 -18.64 -0.69 13.72
CA PRO A 55 -18.20 -0.07 14.96
C PRO A 55 -17.68 -1.04 16.06
N ASP A 56 -18.05 -2.32 16.01
CA ASP A 56 -17.52 -3.30 16.96
C ASP A 56 -16.01 -3.53 16.81
N LEU A 57 -15.42 -3.10 15.68
CA LEU A 57 -13.97 -3.09 15.47
C LEU A 57 -13.23 -2.29 16.55
N GLU A 58 -13.84 -1.22 17.07
CA GLU A 58 -13.26 -0.39 18.15
C GLU A 58 -12.98 -1.19 19.44
N LYS A 59 -13.72 -2.28 19.66
CA LYS A 59 -13.57 -3.16 20.85
C LYS A 59 -12.36 -4.09 20.73
N LEU A 60 -11.88 -4.34 19.52
CA LEU A 60 -10.71 -5.19 19.31
C LEU A 60 -9.44 -4.47 19.69
N PRO A 61 -8.52 -5.11 20.41
CA PRO A 61 -7.23 -4.53 20.74
C PRO A 61 -6.37 -4.32 19.49
N CYS A 62 -5.55 -3.28 19.52
CA CYS A 62 -4.62 -2.98 18.43
C CYS A 62 -3.34 -3.80 18.56
N THR A 63 -2.81 -4.29 17.46
CA THR A 63 -1.43 -4.80 17.39
C THR A 63 -0.43 -3.66 17.27
N SER A 64 0.72 -3.86 17.88
CA SER A 64 1.83 -2.95 17.87
C SER A 64 3.04 -3.55 17.12
N LYS A 65 4.02 -2.72 16.81
CA LYS A 65 5.27 -3.19 16.21
C LYS A 65 6.05 -4.15 17.12
N THR A 66 5.85 -4.07 18.43
CA THR A 66 6.43 -5.00 19.42
C THR A 66 5.80 -6.39 19.27
N ASP A 67 4.49 -6.46 19.14
CA ASP A 67 3.79 -7.73 18.96
C ASP A 67 4.26 -8.48 17.70
N LEU A 68 4.49 -7.75 16.60
CA LEU A 68 5.06 -8.32 15.38
C LEU A 68 6.46 -8.88 15.58
N ARG A 69 7.30 -8.23 16.38
CA ARG A 69 8.66 -8.68 16.69
C ARG A 69 8.71 -9.86 17.64
N ASP A 70 7.82 -9.88 18.62
CA ASP A 70 7.76 -10.95 19.62
C ASP A 70 7.26 -12.26 19.01
N ASN A 71 6.49 -12.17 17.93
CA ASN A 71 6.03 -13.31 17.15
C ASN A 71 6.90 -13.62 15.91
N TYR A 72 8.11 -13.05 15.82
CA TYR A 72 9.05 -13.31 14.72
C TYR A 72 9.50 -14.78 14.70
N PRO A 73 9.66 -15.43 13.52
CA PRO A 73 9.35 -14.86 12.21
C PRO A 73 7.92 -15.14 11.73
N TYR A 74 7.27 -16.23 12.13
CA TYR A 74 6.04 -16.75 11.53
C TYR A 74 4.88 -16.91 12.53
N GLY A 75 5.04 -16.43 13.74
CA GLY A 75 4.04 -16.60 14.82
C GLY A 75 2.69 -15.93 14.58
N LEU A 76 2.60 -15.05 13.58
CA LEU A 76 1.35 -14.40 13.17
C LEU A 76 0.79 -14.94 11.84
N PHE A 77 1.39 -15.97 11.27
CA PHE A 77 0.82 -16.61 10.08
C PHE A 77 -0.42 -17.42 10.44
N ALA A 78 -1.51 -17.18 9.71
CA ALA A 78 -2.79 -17.84 9.94
C ALA A 78 -2.96 -19.11 9.10
N VAL A 79 -2.00 -19.41 8.24
CA VAL A 79 -1.97 -20.59 7.37
C VAL A 79 -0.65 -21.36 7.55
N PRO A 80 -0.61 -22.65 7.24
CA PRO A 80 0.63 -23.42 7.25
C PRO A 80 1.60 -22.89 6.18
N MET A 81 2.90 -23.07 6.41
CA MET A 81 3.94 -22.59 5.49
C MET A 81 3.83 -23.20 4.07
N SER A 82 3.20 -24.36 3.92
CA SER A 82 2.90 -24.97 2.61
C SER A 82 2.01 -24.12 1.71
N ASP A 83 1.19 -23.25 2.30
CA ASP A 83 0.24 -22.39 1.59
C ASP A 83 0.82 -21.00 1.33
N VAL A 84 1.94 -20.67 1.99
CA VAL A 84 2.67 -19.41 1.78
C VAL A 84 3.53 -19.52 0.52
N VAL A 85 3.23 -18.70 -0.48
CA VAL A 85 3.94 -18.72 -1.78
C VAL A 85 4.96 -17.59 -1.92
N ARG A 86 4.93 -16.60 -1.01
CA ARG A 86 5.85 -15.47 -1.01
C ARG A 86 6.05 -14.93 0.40
N ILE A 87 7.28 -14.51 0.71
CA ILE A 87 7.63 -13.84 1.96
C ILE A 87 8.24 -12.48 1.63
N HIS A 88 7.80 -11.46 2.34
CA HIS A 88 8.42 -10.14 2.37
C HIS A 88 8.83 -9.78 3.81
N ALA A 89 9.71 -8.81 3.93
CA ALA A 89 10.09 -8.28 5.24
C ALA A 89 10.42 -6.79 5.17
N SER A 90 10.16 -6.10 6.26
CA SER A 90 10.61 -4.71 6.45
C SER A 90 12.14 -4.64 6.64
N SER A 91 12.73 -3.45 6.47
CA SER A 91 14.19 -3.25 6.59
C SER A 91 14.79 -3.56 7.96
N GLY A 92 13.97 -3.68 9.00
CA GLY A 92 14.45 -4.02 10.35
C GLY A 92 15.38 -3.00 11.01
N THR A 93 15.38 -1.74 10.56
CA THR A 93 16.30 -0.67 11.04
C THR A 93 16.29 -0.46 12.56
N THR A 94 15.25 -0.88 13.25
CA THR A 94 15.07 -0.73 14.70
C THR A 94 15.08 -2.06 15.46
N GLY A 95 15.62 -3.13 14.86
CA GLY A 95 15.68 -4.49 15.44
C GLY A 95 15.31 -5.57 14.44
N LYS A 96 14.60 -6.64 14.89
CA LYS A 96 14.12 -7.70 14.00
C LYS A 96 13.18 -7.14 12.95
N ALA A 97 13.33 -7.58 11.70
CA ALA A 97 12.42 -7.24 10.62
C ALA A 97 10.99 -7.74 10.91
N THR A 98 9.98 -7.03 10.44
CA THR A 98 8.63 -7.59 10.36
C THR A 98 8.56 -8.49 9.14
N VAL A 99 8.19 -9.74 9.35
CA VAL A 99 8.03 -10.73 8.27
C VAL A 99 6.56 -10.89 7.96
N VAL A 100 6.22 -10.86 6.69
CA VAL A 100 4.85 -11.06 6.19
C VAL A 100 4.85 -12.16 5.14
N GLY A 101 3.89 -13.07 5.24
CA GLY A 101 3.67 -14.16 4.30
C GLY A 101 2.43 -13.90 3.46
N TYR A 102 2.46 -14.34 2.22
CA TYR A 102 1.35 -14.21 1.29
C TYR A 102 0.98 -15.57 0.72
N THR A 103 -0.30 -15.88 0.76
CA THR A 103 -0.88 -16.97 -0.02
C THR A 103 -1.03 -16.52 -1.49
N ARG A 104 -1.44 -17.44 -2.34
CA ARG A 104 -1.76 -17.10 -3.73
C ARG A 104 -2.98 -16.18 -3.83
N GLU A 105 -3.95 -16.34 -2.94
CA GLU A 105 -5.13 -15.48 -2.85
C GLU A 105 -4.75 -14.07 -2.43
N ASP A 106 -3.90 -13.91 -1.40
CA ASP A 106 -3.41 -12.62 -0.95
C ASP A 106 -2.68 -11.87 -2.07
N LEU A 107 -1.86 -12.56 -2.85
CA LEU A 107 -1.19 -11.96 -4.00
C LEU A 107 -2.19 -11.50 -5.06
N GLY A 108 -3.25 -12.28 -5.32
CA GLY A 108 -4.31 -11.89 -6.24
C GLY A 108 -5.07 -10.64 -5.83
N ILE A 109 -5.33 -10.48 -4.53
CA ILE A 109 -5.95 -9.30 -3.93
C ILE A 109 -4.99 -8.10 -4.03
N TRP A 110 -3.73 -8.29 -3.67
CA TRP A 110 -2.72 -7.23 -3.74
C TRP A 110 -2.54 -6.71 -5.17
N ASP A 111 -2.41 -7.60 -6.14
CA ASP A 111 -2.31 -7.25 -7.55
C ASP A 111 -3.56 -6.47 -8.03
N GLU A 112 -4.75 -6.84 -7.53
CA GLU A 112 -6.01 -6.12 -7.80
C GLU A 112 -5.95 -4.68 -7.27
N CYS A 113 -5.55 -4.49 -6.01
CA CYS A 113 -5.45 -3.17 -5.38
C CYS A 113 -4.47 -2.25 -6.14
N VAL A 114 -3.35 -2.79 -6.57
CA VAL A 114 -2.34 -2.03 -7.34
C VAL A 114 -2.80 -1.78 -8.78
N ALA A 115 -3.49 -2.73 -9.42
CA ALA A 115 -4.07 -2.53 -10.75
C ALA A 115 -5.09 -1.38 -10.74
N ARG A 116 -5.92 -1.24 -9.69
CA ARG A 116 -6.81 -0.09 -9.48
C ARG A 116 -6.04 1.22 -9.41
N ALA A 117 -4.96 1.27 -8.63
CA ALA A 117 -4.12 2.46 -8.50
C ALA A 117 -3.50 2.87 -9.85
N LEU A 118 -2.92 1.91 -10.59
CA LEU A 118 -2.34 2.15 -11.92
C LEU A 118 -3.40 2.60 -12.93
N THR A 119 -4.58 1.96 -12.95
CA THR A 119 -5.68 2.35 -13.84
C THR A 119 -6.24 3.72 -13.49
N CYS A 120 -6.35 4.07 -12.19
CA CYS A 120 -6.75 5.40 -11.75
C CYS A 120 -5.78 6.48 -12.24
N ALA A 121 -4.48 6.19 -12.25
CA ALA A 121 -3.45 7.05 -12.81
C ALA A 121 -3.45 7.08 -14.36
N GLY A 122 -4.45 6.50 -14.99
CA GLY A 122 -4.62 6.46 -16.44
C GLY A 122 -3.90 5.30 -17.12
N GLY A 123 -3.35 4.33 -16.38
CA GLY A 123 -2.69 3.14 -16.91
C GLY A 123 -3.66 2.23 -17.68
N THR A 124 -3.13 1.56 -18.68
CA THR A 124 -3.84 0.61 -19.55
C THR A 124 -2.91 -0.55 -19.90
N LYS A 125 -3.45 -1.57 -20.56
CA LYS A 125 -2.66 -2.71 -21.09
C LYS A 125 -1.61 -2.32 -22.13
N ASP A 126 -1.73 -1.14 -22.74
CA ASP A 126 -0.82 -0.67 -23.78
C ASP A 126 0.35 0.14 -23.21
N ASP A 127 0.39 0.30 -21.88
CA ASP A 127 1.43 1.05 -21.17
C ASP A 127 2.66 0.16 -20.85
N ILE A 128 3.81 0.82 -20.72
CA ILE A 128 5.07 0.23 -20.26
C ILE A 128 5.39 0.83 -18.90
N VAL A 129 5.33 0.01 -17.85
CA VAL A 129 5.51 0.42 -16.46
C VAL A 129 6.93 0.12 -16.01
N GLN A 130 7.73 1.17 -15.77
CA GLN A 130 9.08 1.05 -15.24
C GLN A 130 9.06 1.08 -13.71
N VAL A 131 9.39 -0.05 -13.08
CA VAL A 131 9.39 -0.21 -11.63
C VAL A 131 10.80 -0.05 -11.09
N CYS A 132 11.07 1.10 -10.44
CA CYS A 132 12.36 1.48 -9.87
C CYS A 132 12.43 1.26 -8.35
N TYR A 133 11.56 0.46 -7.77
CA TYR A 133 11.66 -0.03 -6.40
C TYR A 133 12.54 -1.28 -6.33
N GLY A 134 13.14 -1.53 -5.17
CA GLY A 134 13.96 -2.74 -4.97
C GLY A 134 13.15 -4.04 -5.09
N TYR A 135 13.68 -4.98 -5.84
CA TYR A 135 13.16 -6.34 -5.98
C TYR A 135 13.85 -7.27 -4.98
N GLY A 136 13.34 -7.32 -3.78
CA GLY A 136 13.89 -8.15 -2.70
C GLY A 136 12.83 -8.37 -1.64
N LEU A 137 13.23 -8.32 -0.37
CA LEU A 137 12.28 -8.48 0.74
C LEU A 137 11.29 -7.32 0.87
N PHE A 138 11.62 -6.15 0.34
CA PHE A 138 10.74 -4.99 0.33
C PHE A 138 9.54 -5.20 -0.61
N THR A 139 8.35 -4.78 -0.17
CA THR A 139 7.09 -5.04 -0.88
C THR A 139 6.89 -4.20 -2.14
N GLY A 140 7.51 -3.02 -2.23
CA GLY A 140 7.23 -2.03 -3.29
C GLY A 140 7.46 -2.53 -4.70
N GLY A 141 8.60 -3.21 -4.97
CA GLY A 141 8.95 -3.68 -6.31
C GLY A 141 7.96 -4.71 -6.84
N LEU A 142 7.79 -5.82 -6.11
CA LEU A 142 6.93 -6.92 -6.55
C LEU A 142 5.43 -6.58 -6.47
N GLY A 143 5.01 -5.68 -5.59
CA GLY A 143 3.62 -5.24 -5.54
C GLY A 143 3.23 -4.45 -6.79
N LEU A 144 4.04 -3.46 -7.18
CA LEU A 144 3.77 -2.69 -8.41
C LEU A 144 3.93 -3.52 -9.68
N HIS A 145 4.87 -4.46 -9.68
CA HIS A 145 5.06 -5.43 -10.76
C HIS A 145 3.79 -6.28 -10.96
N GLY A 146 3.31 -6.94 -9.90
CA GLY A 146 2.13 -7.81 -10.00
C GLY A 146 0.87 -7.07 -10.43
N GLY A 147 0.64 -5.85 -9.88
CA GLY A 147 -0.50 -5.04 -10.29
C GLY A 147 -0.42 -4.57 -11.74
N ALA A 148 0.77 -4.22 -12.25
CA ALA A 148 0.96 -3.85 -13.64
C ALA A 148 0.76 -5.04 -14.60
N GLU A 149 1.28 -6.23 -14.25
CA GLU A 149 1.02 -7.46 -15.00
C GLU A 149 -0.47 -7.82 -15.00
N LYS A 150 -1.16 -7.69 -13.85
CA LYS A 150 -2.61 -7.91 -13.76
C LYS A 150 -3.39 -6.93 -14.64
N MET A 151 -2.96 -5.68 -14.72
CA MET A 151 -3.53 -4.68 -15.64
C MET A 151 -3.30 -5.04 -17.11
N GLY A 152 -2.36 -5.94 -17.41
CA GLY A 152 -1.99 -6.36 -18.76
C GLY A 152 -0.90 -5.49 -19.39
N ALA A 153 -0.28 -4.59 -18.63
CA ALA A 153 0.80 -3.73 -19.09
C ALA A 153 2.14 -4.47 -19.18
N THR A 154 3.05 -3.94 -19.99
CA THR A 154 4.43 -4.42 -20.00
C THR A 154 5.19 -3.86 -18.81
N VAL A 155 5.90 -4.72 -18.05
CA VAL A 155 6.69 -4.28 -16.89
C VAL A 155 8.18 -4.31 -17.21
N ILE A 156 8.87 -3.20 -16.88
CA ILE A 156 10.34 -3.16 -16.82
C ILE A 156 10.74 -3.26 -15.34
N PRO A 157 11.27 -4.42 -14.88
CA PRO A 157 11.69 -4.61 -13.50
C PRO A 157 13.08 -3.99 -13.28
N ALA A 158 13.14 -2.66 -13.36
CA ALA A 158 14.38 -1.90 -13.39
C ALA A 158 15.15 -1.95 -12.05
N SER A 159 14.45 -2.15 -10.94
CA SER A 159 14.98 -2.12 -9.57
C SER A 159 15.57 -0.74 -9.21
N THR A 160 16.28 -0.66 -8.09
CA THR A 160 16.89 0.60 -7.60
C THR A 160 18.29 0.83 -8.18
N GLY A 161 18.76 2.08 -8.12
CA GLY A 161 20.13 2.46 -8.44
C GLY A 161 20.39 2.69 -9.93
N ASN A 162 21.62 3.06 -10.24
CA ASN A 162 22.12 3.36 -11.60
C ASN A 162 21.18 4.29 -12.42
N THR A 163 21.09 5.54 -12.01
CA THR A 163 20.17 6.52 -12.60
C THR A 163 20.42 6.74 -14.10
N ALA A 164 21.64 6.64 -14.58
CA ALA A 164 21.94 6.74 -16.02
C ALA A 164 21.23 5.60 -16.79
N ARG A 165 21.29 4.37 -16.28
CA ARG A 165 20.58 3.21 -16.86
C ARG A 165 19.05 3.39 -16.78
N GLN A 166 18.54 3.98 -15.69
CA GLN A 166 17.10 4.26 -15.57
C GLN A 166 16.63 5.23 -16.66
N ILE A 167 17.42 6.27 -16.93
CA ILE A 167 17.14 7.25 -17.99
C ILE A 167 17.23 6.59 -19.37
N THR A 168 18.25 5.76 -19.62
CA THR A 168 18.36 4.99 -20.87
C THR A 168 17.09 4.14 -21.11
N MET A 169 16.58 3.46 -20.06
CA MET A 169 15.34 2.67 -20.19
C MET A 169 14.12 3.55 -20.47
N LEU A 170 14.03 4.75 -19.87
CA LEU A 170 12.96 5.72 -20.19
C LEU A 170 12.98 6.15 -21.65
N GLN A 171 14.18 6.28 -22.26
CA GLN A 171 14.36 6.68 -23.64
C GLN A 171 14.16 5.51 -24.62
N ASP A 172 14.91 4.44 -24.41
CA ASP A 172 15.06 3.36 -25.40
C ASP A 172 13.89 2.35 -25.36
N TYR A 173 13.31 2.10 -24.18
CA TYR A 173 12.21 1.14 -24.02
C TYR A 173 10.84 1.82 -24.05
N GLY A 174 10.80 3.15 -24.07
CA GLY A 174 9.57 3.92 -24.21
C GLY A 174 8.65 3.79 -22.99
N SER A 175 9.20 3.74 -21.76
CA SER A 175 8.40 3.68 -20.54
C SER A 175 7.39 4.81 -20.47
N THR A 176 6.11 4.48 -20.30
CA THR A 176 5.01 5.45 -20.22
C THR A 176 4.61 5.78 -18.80
N MET A 177 4.86 4.86 -17.86
CA MET A 177 4.59 5.03 -16.44
C MET A 177 5.84 4.75 -15.60
N LEU A 178 6.11 5.63 -14.63
CA LEU A 178 7.26 5.53 -13.72
C LEU A 178 6.80 5.25 -12.29
N CYS A 179 7.34 4.20 -11.67
CA CYS A 179 7.06 3.85 -10.28
C CYS A 179 8.34 3.87 -9.44
N CYS A 180 8.45 4.83 -8.52
CA CYS A 180 9.60 4.99 -7.64
C CYS A 180 9.25 5.81 -6.39
N THR A 181 10.22 6.07 -5.51
CA THR A 181 10.03 7.03 -4.42
C THR A 181 9.97 8.46 -4.98
N PRO A 182 9.21 9.39 -4.34
CA PRO A 182 9.15 10.78 -4.78
C PRO A 182 10.52 11.47 -4.86
N SER A 183 11.40 11.23 -3.87
CA SER A 183 12.76 11.76 -3.88
C SER A 183 13.58 11.26 -5.08
N TYR A 184 13.39 9.99 -5.46
CA TYR A 184 14.09 9.44 -6.61
C TYR A 184 13.53 9.97 -7.95
N ALA A 185 12.24 10.24 -8.03
CA ALA A 185 11.63 10.91 -9.18
C ALA A 185 12.23 12.32 -9.41
N LEU A 186 12.36 13.10 -8.33
CA LEU A 186 13.06 14.40 -8.39
C LEU A 186 14.50 14.23 -8.88
N TYR A 187 15.24 13.27 -8.34
CA TYR A 187 16.63 13.03 -8.73
C TYR A 187 16.78 12.62 -10.20
N ILE A 188 15.83 11.83 -10.73
CA ILE A 188 15.78 11.53 -12.17
C ILE A 188 15.58 12.84 -12.98
N GLY A 189 14.60 13.68 -12.57
CA GLY A 189 14.34 14.96 -13.23
C GLY A 189 15.56 15.89 -13.23
N GLU A 190 16.22 16.03 -12.08
CA GLU A 190 17.48 16.81 -11.98
C GLU A 190 18.59 16.26 -12.86
N THR A 191 18.67 14.94 -12.96
CA THR A 191 19.70 14.28 -13.79
C THR A 191 19.43 14.50 -15.28
N LEU A 192 18.15 14.49 -15.72
CA LEU A 192 17.77 14.84 -17.09
C LEU A 192 18.19 16.28 -17.43
N GLU A 193 17.82 17.23 -16.57
CA GLU A 193 18.18 18.65 -16.75
C GLU A 193 19.71 18.85 -16.82
N LYS A 194 20.45 18.30 -15.85
CA LYS A 194 21.91 18.40 -15.77
C LYS A 194 22.63 17.85 -17.01
N ASN A 195 22.07 16.79 -17.59
CA ASN A 195 22.66 16.16 -18.78
C ASN A 195 22.11 16.74 -20.09
N GLY A 196 21.28 17.77 -20.06
CA GLY A 196 20.66 18.37 -21.22
C GLY A 196 19.76 17.45 -22.04
N ILE A 197 19.18 16.43 -21.38
CA ILE A 197 18.28 15.46 -22.01
C ILE A 197 16.88 16.09 -22.11
N PRO A 198 16.38 16.32 -23.33
CA PRO A 198 15.10 16.97 -23.50
C PRO A 198 13.94 16.05 -23.10
N LEU A 199 12.92 16.61 -22.48
CA LEU A 199 11.72 15.84 -22.09
C LEU A 199 11.02 15.21 -23.30
N SER A 200 11.21 15.70 -24.50
CA SER A 200 10.67 15.11 -25.74
C SER A 200 11.30 13.76 -26.11
N SER A 201 12.46 13.42 -25.53
CA SER A 201 13.12 12.14 -25.78
C SER A 201 12.63 10.99 -24.88
N ILE A 202 11.71 11.25 -23.95
CA ILE A 202 11.14 10.24 -23.07
C ILE A 202 9.62 10.16 -23.25
N HIS A 203 9.12 8.94 -23.41
CA HIS A 203 7.68 8.66 -23.49
C HIS A 203 7.14 8.54 -22.07
N ARG A 204 6.24 9.44 -21.67
CA ARG A 204 5.78 9.49 -20.29
C ARG A 204 4.35 10.02 -20.19
N LYS A 205 3.58 9.43 -19.31
CA LYS A 205 2.17 9.74 -19.10
C LYS A 205 1.91 10.08 -17.63
N ALA A 206 2.33 9.19 -16.75
CA ALA A 206 2.07 9.30 -15.34
C ALA A 206 3.19 8.66 -14.50
N GLY A 207 3.19 8.97 -13.20
CA GLY A 207 4.03 8.29 -12.23
C GLY A 207 3.28 7.96 -10.94
N LEU A 208 3.52 6.78 -10.38
CA LEU A 208 3.06 6.39 -9.06
C LEU A 208 4.22 6.43 -8.08
N PHE A 209 4.09 7.27 -7.07
CA PHE A 209 5.14 7.57 -6.10
C PHE A 209 4.66 7.30 -4.68
N GLY A 210 5.51 6.67 -3.87
CA GLY A 210 5.18 6.32 -2.49
C GLY A 210 6.38 5.80 -1.71
N ALA A 211 6.12 5.11 -0.61
CA ALA A 211 7.09 4.59 0.35
C ALA A 211 7.78 5.65 1.23
N GLU A 212 7.56 6.92 0.98
CA GLU A 212 8.01 8.03 1.82
C GLU A 212 6.98 9.17 1.80
N PRO A 213 6.87 9.99 2.86
CA PRO A 213 5.98 11.15 2.85
C PRO A 213 6.52 12.21 1.88
N TRP A 214 5.61 12.85 1.17
CA TRP A 214 5.92 13.93 0.25
C TRP A 214 4.85 15.03 0.29
N THR A 215 5.20 16.22 -0.22
CA THR A 215 4.37 17.41 -0.15
C THR A 215 3.77 17.76 -1.52
N LEU A 216 2.72 18.58 -1.52
CA LEU A 216 2.15 19.13 -2.75
C LEU A 216 3.19 19.93 -3.57
N ASN A 217 4.12 20.62 -2.90
CA ASN A 217 5.19 21.32 -3.60
C ASN A 217 6.15 20.33 -4.30
N MET A 218 6.48 19.22 -3.65
CA MET A 218 7.28 18.17 -4.24
C MET A 218 6.58 17.51 -5.42
N LYS A 219 5.25 17.29 -5.31
CA LYS A 219 4.41 16.81 -6.41
C LYS A 219 4.55 17.73 -7.65
N LYS A 220 4.32 19.03 -7.47
CA LYS A 220 4.42 20.02 -8.55
C LYS A 220 5.81 20.06 -9.19
N GLU A 221 6.85 19.91 -8.37
CA GLU A 221 8.22 19.91 -8.89
C GLU A 221 8.54 18.65 -9.70
N ILE A 222 8.07 17.48 -9.26
CA ILE A 222 8.17 16.23 -10.02
C ILE A 222 7.43 16.34 -11.36
N GLU A 223 6.20 16.82 -11.33
CA GLU A 223 5.37 17.00 -12.52
C GLU A 223 6.03 17.94 -13.53
N LYS A 224 6.58 19.04 -13.06
CA LYS A 224 7.31 20.01 -13.89
C LYS A 224 8.57 19.41 -14.52
N ARG A 225 9.43 18.76 -13.70
CA ARG A 225 10.72 18.24 -14.15
C ARG A 225 10.62 17.02 -15.04
N LEU A 226 9.62 16.17 -14.81
CA LEU A 226 9.41 14.97 -15.60
C LEU A 226 8.33 15.15 -16.68
N GLY A 227 7.50 16.20 -16.61
CA GLY A 227 6.41 16.44 -17.54
C GLY A 227 5.33 15.35 -17.50
N ILE A 228 5.02 14.84 -16.32
CA ILE A 228 4.04 13.78 -16.06
C ILE A 228 2.97 14.25 -15.09
N THR A 229 1.90 13.47 -14.93
CA THR A 229 1.01 13.60 -13.77
C THR A 229 1.51 12.67 -12.66
N ALA A 230 1.65 13.19 -11.45
CA ALA A 230 2.17 12.45 -10.31
C ALA A 230 1.04 12.01 -9.37
N TYR A 231 0.98 10.72 -9.07
CA TYR A 231 -0.01 10.11 -8.19
C TYR A 231 0.67 9.50 -6.96
N ASP A 232 0.03 9.64 -5.82
CA ASP A 232 0.46 9.01 -4.58
C ASP A 232 -0.04 7.57 -4.51
N ILE A 233 0.76 6.68 -3.93
CA ILE A 233 0.37 5.31 -3.57
C ILE A 233 0.86 4.99 -2.18
N TYR A 234 -0.06 4.63 -1.30
CA TYR A 234 0.22 4.36 0.10
C TYR A 234 0.06 2.87 0.42
N GLY A 235 0.89 2.41 1.34
CA GLY A 235 0.83 1.10 1.95
C GLY A 235 2.06 0.84 2.82
N LEU A 236 2.06 -0.25 3.53
CA LEU A 236 3.20 -0.73 4.33
C LEU A 236 3.25 -2.25 4.32
N SER A 237 4.42 -2.82 4.60
CA SER A 237 4.64 -4.27 4.56
C SER A 237 3.69 -5.02 5.50
N GLU A 238 3.36 -4.44 6.64
CA GLU A 238 2.50 -5.02 7.68
C GLU A 238 1.03 -5.18 7.26
N ILE A 239 0.62 -4.52 6.17
CA ILE A 239 -0.77 -4.56 5.66
C ILE A 239 -0.80 -4.69 4.13
N CYS A 240 -0.13 -5.67 3.58
CA CYS A 240 -0.13 -6.02 2.16
C CYS A 240 0.83 -5.24 1.25
N GLY A 241 1.54 -4.19 1.69
CA GLY A 241 2.42 -3.40 0.82
C GLY A 241 1.70 -2.23 0.14
N PRO A 242 2.20 -1.72 -1.02
CA PRO A 242 1.53 -0.63 -1.72
C PRO A 242 0.16 -1.03 -2.26
N GLY A 243 -0.76 -0.05 -2.35
CA GLY A 243 -2.10 -0.27 -2.88
C GLY A 243 -3.20 -0.28 -1.83
N VAL A 244 -2.90 0.02 -0.56
CA VAL A 244 -3.95 0.26 0.46
C VAL A 244 -4.80 1.44 0.07
N SER A 245 -4.15 2.52 -0.38
CA SER A 245 -4.82 3.70 -0.92
C SER A 245 -3.96 4.39 -1.97
N PHE A 246 -4.60 5.22 -2.81
CA PHE A 246 -3.95 5.89 -3.92
C PHE A 246 -4.63 7.20 -4.30
N GLY A 247 -3.87 8.12 -4.88
CA GLY A 247 -4.36 9.42 -5.35
C GLY A 247 -5.10 9.35 -6.69
N CYS A 248 -5.90 10.37 -6.97
CA CYS A 248 -6.57 10.57 -8.25
C CYS A 248 -6.49 12.04 -8.71
N ASP A 249 -7.03 12.34 -9.90
CA ASP A 249 -7.08 13.70 -10.44
C ASP A 249 -8.10 14.60 -9.76
N CYS A 250 -9.04 14.05 -8.99
CA CYS A 250 -10.22 14.77 -8.52
C CYS A 250 -10.11 15.27 -7.06
N SER A 251 -9.13 14.82 -6.30
CA SER A 251 -9.02 15.15 -4.87
C SER A 251 -7.58 15.26 -4.38
N ASP A 252 -7.38 16.05 -3.32
CA ASP A 252 -6.11 16.14 -2.59
C ASP A 252 -5.94 14.99 -1.56
N GLY A 253 -6.88 14.04 -1.51
CA GLY A 253 -6.86 12.87 -0.64
C GLY A 253 -6.49 11.59 -1.38
N LEU A 254 -6.51 10.48 -0.63
CA LEU A 254 -6.30 9.15 -1.18
C LEU A 254 -7.61 8.36 -1.15
N HIS A 255 -7.92 7.68 -2.25
CA HIS A 255 -8.95 6.65 -2.26
C HIS A 255 -8.43 5.41 -1.57
N VAL A 256 -9.22 4.84 -0.69
CA VAL A 256 -8.93 3.59 -0.01
C VAL A 256 -9.57 2.46 -0.78
N ASN A 257 -8.87 1.33 -0.92
CA ASN A 257 -9.49 0.07 -1.34
C ASN A 257 -10.33 -0.48 -0.17
N ASP A 258 -11.46 0.19 0.11
CA ASP A 258 -12.26 0.00 1.32
C ASP A 258 -13.05 -1.31 1.35
N ASP A 259 -13.12 -2.02 0.24
CA ASP A 259 -13.54 -3.43 0.21
C ASP A 259 -12.52 -4.38 0.87
N HIS A 260 -11.24 -4.01 0.91
CA HIS A 260 -10.15 -4.81 1.48
C HIS A 260 -9.56 -4.23 2.77
N PHE A 261 -9.74 -2.94 3.04
CA PHE A 261 -9.14 -2.27 4.20
C PHE A 261 -10.16 -1.42 4.96
N LEU A 262 -10.30 -1.66 6.24
CA LEU A 262 -11.03 -0.76 7.13
C LEU A 262 -10.05 0.23 7.77
N ILE A 263 -10.39 1.53 7.68
CA ILE A 263 -9.59 2.61 8.25
C ILE A 263 -10.34 3.24 9.42
N GLU A 264 -9.67 3.31 10.56
CA GLU A 264 -10.10 4.09 11.72
C GLU A 264 -9.10 5.20 12.01
N ILE A 265 -9.59 6.36 12.42
CA ILE A 265 -8.77 7.44 12.94
C ILE A 265 -8.87 7.42 14.46
N VAL A 266 -7.79 7.03 15.12
CA VAL A 266 -7.71 6.93 16.58
C VAL A 266 -6.91 8.09 17.16
N ALA A 267 -7.42 8.69 18.25
CA ALA A 267 -6.64 9.66 19.01
C ALA A 267 -5.53 8.95 19.76
N VAL A 268 -4.31 9.41 19.59
CA VAL A 268 -3.18 8.92 20.37
C VAL A 268 -3.08 9.79 21.62
N SER A 269 -3.66 9.36 22.72
CA SER A 269 -3.36 9.95 24.02
C SER A 269 -2.03 9.40 24.51
N TYR A 270 -0.95 10.10 24.20
CA TYR A 270 0.25 9.94 24.99
C TYR A 270 0.15 10.90 26.15
N THR A 271 0.16 10.37 27.37
CA THR A 271 0.35 11.04 28.65
C THR A 271 -0.73 12.03 29.06
N HIS A 272 -1.31 11.75 30.21
CA HIS A 272 -1.71 12.67 31.27
C HIS A 272 -1.51 14.17 30.95
N LEU A 273 -2.40 14.74 30.16
CA LEU A 273 -2.68 16.16 30.19
C LEU A 273 -4.19 16.28 30.42
N GLU A 274 -4.57 16.18 31.67
CA GLU A 274 -5.81 16.75 32.15
C GLU A 274 -5.82 18.23 31.79
N GLY A 275 -6.79 18.63 30.98
CA GLY A 275 -7.15 20.02 30.77
C GLY A 275 -6.38 20.75 29.67
N GLN A 276 -6.71 20.54 28.43
CA GLN A 276 -7.00 21.55 27.40
C GLN A 276 -7.13 20.88 26.01
N ALA A 277 -8.35 20.72 25.57
CA ALA A 277 -8.69 20.14 24.26
C ALA A 277 -8.43 21.16 23.14
N ARG A 278 -7.23 21.15 22.59
CA ARG A 278 -7.03 21.48 21.16
C ARG A 278 -6.42 20.25 20.51
N ARG A 279 -7.26 19.45 19.84
CA ARG A 279 -6.82 18.29 19.06
C ARG A 279 -5.98 18.78 17.88
N ASN A 280 -4.68 18.74 18.00
CA ASN A 280 -3.77 18.89 16.89
C ASN A 280 -3.88 17.66 15.99
N ARG A 281 -3.84 17.83 14.66
CA ARG A 281 -3.79 16.71 13.69
C ARG A 281 -2.62 15.75 13.93
N SER A 282 -1.56 16.19 14.63
CA SER A 282 -0.42 15.38 15.04
C SER A 282 -0.75 14.28 16.06
N ASP A 283 -1.90 14.40 16.76
CA ASP A 283 -2.31 13.47 17.82
C ASP A 283 -3.25 12.36 17.30
N LEU A 284 -3.44 12.27 15.97
CA LEU A 284 -4.27 11.27 15.33
C LEU A 284 -3.41 10.23 14.63
N ARG A 285 -3.71 8.95 14.84
CA ARG A 285 -3.13 7.83 14.08
C ARG A 285 -4.21 7.11 13.30
N GLN A 286 -3.83 6.55 12.18
CA GLN A 286 -4.67 5.63 11.42
C GLN A 286 -4.50 4.23 11.99
N ARG A 287 -5.61 3.55 12.22
CA ARG A 287 -5.66 2.12 12.43
C ARG A 287 -6.16 1.49 11.13
N LEU A 288 -5.39 0.55 10.62
CA LEU A 288 -5.71 -0.17 9.39
C LEU A 288 -6.00 -1.63 9.74
N PHE A 289 -7.06 -2.15 9.20
CA PHE A 289 -7.47 -3.53 9.40
C PHE A 289 -7.67 -4.18 8.03
N PRO A 290 -6.80 -5.15 7.64
CA PRO A 290 -6.97 -5.89 6.39
C PRO A 290 -8.16 -6.86 6.51
N LEU A 291 -8.93 -6.99 5.44
CA LEU A 291 -10.12 -7.85 5.36
C LEU A 291 -9.87 -9.12 4.51
N PHE A 292 -8.63 -9.61 4.50
CA PHE A 292 -8.22 -10.82 3.77
C PHE A 292 -7.20 -11.63 4.60
N SER A 293 -6.99 -12.90 4.23
CA SER A 293 -6.20 -13.89 4.99
C SER A 293 -4.72 -13.67 5.00
#